data_f74512d54a0576dbb0f7a2bc1bff31c1
#
_entry.id   f74512d54a0576dbb0f7a2bc1bff31c1
#
_cell.length_a   1.000
_cell.length_b   1.000
_cell.length_c   1.000
_cell.angle_alpha   90.00
_cell.angle_beta   90.00
_cell.angle_gamma   90.00
#
_symmetry.space_group_name_H-M   'P 1'
#
loop_
_entity.id
_entity.type
_entity.pdbx_description
1 polymer ?
#
loop_
_entity_poly.entity_id
_entity_poly.type
_entity_poly.pdbx_seq_one_letter_code
_entity_poly.pdbx_strand_id
1 'polypeptide(L)'
;DEFMKYLIVVPDGAGDDPVKELDGKTPLEVADIPCIDALAARGEVGTCRTVPEGISPGSDSANLSVMGYDPRVYLTGRSSLEAASIGIDMKDTDVSFRVNLITLEPSASGEYDDFIIKDHSAGDITTEEADQLIECIREAFSKENISFYTGTQYRHCMIIGEGDIECSFTPPHDVLERRAGDYLPKGRDEKFFTDMMRK
;
A
#
# COMPACT_ATOMS: atom_id res chain seq x y z
N ASP A 1 20.82 29.27 16.98
CA ASP A 1 21.04 28.21 15.95
C ASP A 1 19.94 28.34 14.91
N GLU A 2 20.33 28.78 13.71
CA GLU A 2 19.41 28.78 12.56
C GLU A 2 19.16 27.32 12.18
N PHE A 3 17.95 26.81 12.41
CA PHE A 3 17.58 25.46 12.01
C PHE A 3 17.58 25.39 10.47
N MET A 4 18.48 24.61 9.91
CA MET A 4 18.48 24.31 8.48
C MET A 4 17.20 23.53 8.13
N LYS A 5 16.46 24.01 7.14
CA LYS A 5 15.25 23.35 6.64
C LYS A 5 15.57 22.61 5.36
N TYR A 6 15.14 21.35 5.27
CA TYR A 6 15.23 20.54 4.07
C TYR A 6 13.84 20.41 3.44
N LEU A 7 13.77 20.57 2.13
CA LEU A 7 12.55 20.37 1.36
C LEU A 7 12.86 19.38 0.24
N ILE A 8 12.11 18.29 0.23
CA ILE A 8 12.15 17.29 -0.84
C ILE A 8 10.87 17.42 -1.64
N VAL A 9 11.00 17.74 -2.93
CA VAL A 9 9.85 17.82 -3.87
C VAL A 9 9.97 16.65 -4.83
N VAL A 10 8.98 15.78 -4.82
CA VAL A 10 8.93 14.57 -5.66
C VAL A 10 7.81 14.73 -6.69
N PRO A 11 8.10 15.14 -7.95
CA PRO A 11 7.14 15.06 -9.04
C PRO A 11 7.02 13.61 -9.50
N ASP A 12 6.20 12.84 -8.77
CA ASP A 12 6.02 11.41 -9.00
C ASP A 12 5.48 11.15 -10.42
N GLY A 13 6.11 10.21 -11.14
CA GLY A 13 5.75 9.87 -12.50
C GLY A 13 6.19 10.87 -13.58
N ALA A 14 6.96 11.92 -13.24
CA ALA A 14 7.40 12.91 -14.23
C ALA A 14 8.59 12.44 -15.10
N GLY A 15 9.35 11.45 -14.64
CA GLY A 15 10.45 10.84 -15.42
C GLY A 15 9.89 9.90 -16.48
N ASP A 16 10.36 10.03 -17.72
CA ASP A 16 9.97 9.18 -18.83
C ASP A 16 11.09 9.06 -19.86
N ASP A 17 10.98 8.09 -20.76
CA ASP A 17 11.84 7.93 -21.91
C ASP A 17 11.50 8.97 -23.01
N PRO A 18 12.43 9.22 -23.96
CA PRO A 18 12.15 10.08 -25.11
C PRO A 18 10.97 9.58 -25.94
N VAL A 19 9.99 10.45 -26.19
CA VAL A 19 8.73 10.15 -26.88
C VAL A 19 8.82 10.62 -28.34
N LYS A 20 8.48 9.76 -29.27
CA LYS A 20 8.57 10.06 -30.71
C LYS A 20 7.68 11.25 -31.12
N GLU A 21 6.50 11.36 -30.54
CA GLU A 21 5.54 12.44 -30.76
C GLU A 21 6.01 13.79 -30.21
N LEU A 22 7.05 13.79 -29.40
CA LEU A 22 7.74 14.96 -28.86
C LEU A 22 9.11 15.19 -29.53
N ASP A 23 9.27 14.76 -30.78
CA ASP A 23 10.52 14.86 -31.54
C ASP A 23 11.71 14.18 -30.84
N GLY A 24 11.47 13.11 -30.12
CA GLY A 24 12.48 12.34 -29.39
C GLY A 24 12.95 13.01 -28.11
N LYS A 25 12.17 13.90 -27.55
CA LYS A 25 12.42 14.53 -26.24
C LYS A 25 11.58 13.84 -25.16
N THR A 26 12.02 13.97 -23.91
CA THR A 26 11.21 13.56 -22.75
C THR A 26 10.13 14.61 -22.47
N PRO A 27 9.03 14.24 -21.74
CA PRO A 27 8.02 15.19 -21.30
C PRO A 27 8.61 16.37 -20.50
N LEU A 28 9.61 16.15 -19.65
CA LEU A 28 10.26 17.20 -18.88
C LEU A 28 11.05 18.18 -19.76
N GLU A 29 11.65 17.70 -20.88
CA GLU A 29 12.38 18.58 -21.82
C GLU A 29 11.46 19.48 -22.64
N VAL A 30 10.16 19.16 -22.72
CA VAL A 30 9.17 19.94 -23.49
C VAL A 30 8.28 20.78 -22.58
N ALA A 31 8.21 20.45 -21.30
CA ALA A 31 7.38 21.16 -20.34
C ALA A 31 7.88 22.58 -20.08
N ASP A 32 6.97 23.54 -19.93
CA ASP A 32 7.30 24.90 -19.47
C ASP A 32 7.45 24.92 -17.94
N ILE A 33 8.67 24.69 -17.45
CA ILE A 33 8.98 24.52 -16.03
C ILE A 33 10.11 25.46 -15.56
N PRO A 34 9.97 26.77 -15.77
CA PRO A 34 11.08 27.74 -15.58
C PRO A 34 11.65 27.77 -14.16
N CYS A 35 10.86 27.45 -13.14
CA CYS A 35 11.32 27.38 -11.76
C CYS A 35 12.25 26.18 -11.53
N ILE A 36 11.90 25.02 -12.09
CA ILE A 36 12.75 23.81 -11.99
C ILE A 36 14.02 24.01 -12.80
N ASP A 37 13.93 24.57 -14.00
CA ASP A 37 15.08 24.89 -14.85
C ASP A 37 16.07 25.82 -14.15
N ALA A 38 15.55 26.87 -13.50
CA ALA A 38 16.37 27.81 -12.75
C ALA A 38 17.04 27.16 -11.51
N LEU A 39 16.42 26.19 -10.88
CA LEU A 39 17.01 25.42 -9.79
C LEU A 39 18.08 24.46 -10.32
N ALA A 40 17.79 23.74 -11.39
CA ALA A 40 18.73 22.82 -12.03
C ALA A 40 20.00 23.54 -12.51
N ALA A 41 19.85 24.73 -13.10
CA ALA A 41 20.99 25.54 -13.57
C ALA A 41 21.90 26.03 -12.45
N ARG A 42 21.47 26.06 -11.21
CA ARG A 42 22.24 26.52 -10.04
C ARG A 42 22.60 25.41 -9.07
N GLY A 43 21.99 24.25 -9.22
CA GLY A 43 22.19 23.09 -8.36
C GLY A 43 23.06 22.03 -9.00
N GLU A 44 23.17 20.90 -8.36
CA GLU A 44 23.75 19.68 -8.92
C GLU A 44 22.62 18.80 -9.49
N VAL A 45 22.81 18.30 -10.71
CA VAL A 45 21.87 17.41 -11.38
C VAL A 45 22.52 16.05 -11.60
N GLY A 46 21.81 15.00 -11.32
CA GLY A 46 22.28 13.63 -11.49
C GLY A 46 21.16 12.62 -11.53
N THR A 47 21.51 11.36 -11.67
CA THR A 47 20.59 10.22 -11.62
C THR A 47 20.75 9.47 -10.32
N CYS A 48 19.64 9.04 -9.75
CA CYS A 48 19.60 8.24 -8.54
C CYS A 48 18.78 6.97 -8.79
N ARG A 49 19.30 5.82 -8.35
CA ARG A 49 18.52 4.60 -8.33
C ARG A 49 17.67 4.58 -7.06
N THR A 50 16.42 4.91 -7.20
CA THR A 50 15.47 4.97 -6.07
C THR A 50 14.89 3.61 -5.68
N VAL A 51 14.92 2.62 -6.58
CA VAL A 51 14.53 1.24 -6.28
C VAL A 51 15.77 0.35 -6.41
N PRO A 52 16.32 -0.17 -5.30
CA PRO A 52 17.45 -1.10 -5.32
C PRO A 52 17.11 -2.39 -6.05
N GLU A 53 18.15 -3.06 -6.57
CA GLU A 53 18.01 -4.36 -7.21
C GLU A 53 17.46 -5.40 -6.23
N GLY A 54 16.50 -6.20 -6.68
CA GLY A 54 15.82 -7.23 -5.89
C GLY A 54 14.63 -6.73 -5.06
N ILE A 55 14.35 -5.43 -5.08
CA ILE A 55 13.15 -4.84 -4.45
C ILE A 55 12.09 -4.60 -5.52
N SER A 56 10.84 -4.95 -5.22
CA SER A 56 9.70 -4.62 -6.07
C SER A 56 9.55 -3.10 -6.20
N PRO A 57 9.33 -2.57 -7.41
CA PRO A 57 9.07 -1.16 -7.60
C PRO A 57 7.80 -0.71 -6.84
N GLY A 58 7.94 0.37 -6.09
CA GLY A 58 6.83 0.95 -5.33
C GLY A 58 7.23 2.30 -4.74
N SER A 59 6.25 3.17 -4.49
CA SER A 59 6.48 4.48 -3.89
C SER A 59 7.07 4.38 -2.47
N ASP A 60 6.75 3.33 -1.75
CA ASP A 60 7.30 3.02 -0.43
C ASP A 60 8.82 2.81 -0.46
N SER A 61 9.29 1.92 -1.33
CA SER A 61 10.73 1.66 -1.49
C SER A 61 11.48 2.87 -2.07
N ALA A 62 10.89 3.53 -3.07
CA ALA A 62 11.49 4.68 -3.71
C ALA A 62 11.63 5.88 -2.75
N ASN A 63 10.59 6.20 -1.98
CA ASN A 63 10.61 7.30 -1.03
C ASN A 63 11.59 7.06 0.13
N LEU A 64 11.70 5.83 0.64
CA LEU A 64 12.75 5.49 1.61
C LEU A 64 14.14 5.79 1.05
N SER A 65 14.42 5.35 -0.18
CA SER A 65 15.72 5.61 -0.84
C SER A 65 15.98 7.11 -1.02
N VAL A 66 14.98 7.90 -1.45
CA VAL A 66 15.10 9.36 -1.61
C VAL A 66 15.41 10.04 -0.29
N MET A 67 14.86 9.54 0.82
CA MET A 67 15.15 10.05 2.17
C MET A 67 16.46 9.52 2.77
N GLY A 68 17.19 8.67 2.04
CA GLY A 68 18.48 8.13 2.48
C GLY A 68 18.41 6.85 3.30
N TYR A 69 17.26 6.21 3.36
CA TYR A 69 17.09 4.92 4.03
C TYR A 69 17.15 3.77 3.01
N ASP A 70 17.93 2.74 3.30
CA ASP A 70 17.99 1.55 2.46
C ASP A 70 16.71 0.72 2.62
N PRO A 71 15.84 0.60 1.60
CA PRO A 71 14.60 -0.15 1.72
C PRO A 71 14.81 -1.65 1.98
N ARG A 72 15.97 -2.22 1.66
CA ARG A 72 16.30 -3.61 2.00
C ARG A 72 16.42 -3.84 3.51
N VAL A 73 16.67 -2.78 4.25
CA VAL A 73 16.81 -2.81 5.72
C VAL A 73 15.56 -2.30 6.41
N TYR A 74 14.96 -1.23 5.89
CA TYR A 74 13.92 -0.48 6.59
C TYR A 74 12.50 -0.74 6.07
N LEU A 75 12.34 -1.33 4.87
CA LEU A 75 11.02 -1.65 4.35
C LEU A 75 10.58 -3.04 4.86
N THR A 76 9.88 -3.06 5.98
CA THR A 76 9.30 -4.28 6.56
C THR A 76 7.93 -4.64 5.96
N GLY A 77 7.36 -3.75 5.15
CA GLY A 77 6.06 -3.88 4.51
C GLY A 77 5.32 -2.55 4.47
N ARG A 78 4.35 -2.44 3.57
CA ARG A 78 3.56 -1.21 3.39
C ARG A 78 2.60 -0.95 4.57
N SER A 79 2.09 -2.01 5.19
CA SER A 79 1.09 -1.90 6.25
C SER A 79 1.60 -1.17 7.50
N SER A 80 2.88 -1.32 7.86
CA SER A 80 3.47 -0.60 8.99
C SER A 80 3.57 0.91 8.73
N LEU A 81 3.87 1.32 7.50
CA LEU A 81 3.87 2.72 7.10
C LEU A 81 2.45 3.32 7.09
N GLU A 82 1.46 2.55 6.61
CA GLU A 82 0.06 2.94 6.64
C GLU A 82 -0.46 3.06 8.08
N ALA A 83 -0.10 2.13 8.96
CA ALA A 83 -0.43 2.21 10.39
C ALA A 83 0.14 3.48 11.05
N ALA A 84 1.42 3.78 10.79
CA ALA A 84 2.04 5.01 11.29
C ALA A 84 1.35 6.27 10.75
N SER A 85 0.94 6.26 9.47
CA SER A 85 0.29 7.42 8.83
C SER A 85 -1.08 7.78 9.43
N ILE A 86 -1.79 6.80 9.99
CA ILE A 86 -3.07 7.00 10.69
C ILE A 86 -2.90 7.12 12.21
N GLY A 87 -1.66 7.26 12.69
CA GLY A 87 -1.34 7.55 14.08
C GLY A 87 -1.36 6.34 15.01
N ILE A 88 -1.26 5.12 14.49
CA ILE A 88 -1.15 3.93 15.33
C ILE A 88 0.27 3.82 15.88
N ASP A 89 0.39 3.77 17.19
CA ASP A 89 1.64 3.54 17.90
C ASP A 89 1.87 2.01 18.03
N MET A 90 2.70 1.47 17.14
CA MET A 90 3.03 0.04 17.10
C MET A 90 4.25 -0.26 17.96
N LYS A 91 4.21 -1.37 18.69
CA LYS A 91 5.39 -1.94 19.35
C LYS A 91 6.23 -2.71 18.33
N ASP A 92 7.51 -2.92 18.66
CA ASP A 92 8.45 -3.68 17.81
C ASP A 92 8.02 -5.15 17.58
N THR A 93 7.15 -5.67 18.45
CA THR A 93 6.62 -7.04 18.39
C THR A 93 5.27 -7.13 17.68
N ASP A 94 4.67 -6.01 17.29
CA ASP A 94 3.36 -6.00 16.64
C ASP A 94 3.49 -6.26 15.14
N VAL A 95 2.54 -7.01 14.60
CA VAL A 95 2.44 -7.27 13.16
C VAL A 95 1.23 -6.55 12.58
N SER A 96 1.46 -5.73 11.57
CA SER A 96 0.40 -5.01 10.87
C SER A 96 0.00 -5.68 9.57
N PHE A 97 -1.28 -5.62 9.27
CA PHE A 97 -1.87 -6.09 8.01
C PHE A 97 -2.71 -5.00 7.38
N ARG A 98 -2.58 -4.86 6.07
CA ARG A 98 -3.53 -4.06 5.31
C ARG A 98 -4.82 -4.85 5.16
N VAL A 99 -5.94 -4.23 5.49
CA VAL A 99 -7.30 -4.76 5.30
C VAL A 99 -7.98 -3.95 4.22
N ASN A 100 -8.44 -4.61 3.17
CA ASN A 100 -9.18 -3.96 2.10
C ASN A 100 -10.64 -4.41 2.15
N LEU A 101 -11.56 -3.44 2.06
CA LEU A 101 -12.94 -3.72 1.67
C LEU A 101 -13.00 -3.87 0.15
N ILE A 102 -13.66 -4.92 -0.33
CA ILE A 102 -13.75 -5.24 -1.76
C ILE A 102 -15.18 -5.59 -2.14
N THR A 103 -15.50 -5.49 -3.42
CA THR A 103 -16.77 -6.00 -3.96
C THR A 103 -16.59 -7.42 -4.46
N LEU A 104 -17.42 -8.31 -3.98
CA LEU A 104 -17.54 -9.69 -4.44
C LEU A 104 -18.85 -9.89 -5.19
N GLU A 105 -18.81 -10.61 -6.31
CA GLU A 105 -20.00 -11.10 -6.99
C GLU A 105 -20.34 -12.49 -6.45
N PRO A 106 -21.51 -12.68 -5.82
CA PRO A 106 -21.91 -13.96 -5.27
C PRO A 106 -22.08 -15.02 -6.37
N SER A 107 -21.70 -16.25 -6.07
CA SER A 107 -21.96 -17.41 -6.92
C SER A 107 -23.27 -18.10 -6.52
N ALA A 108 -23.73 -19.01 -7.38
CA ALA A 108 -24.94 -19.81 -7.12
C ALA A 108 -24.78 -20.76 -5.90
N SER A 109 -23.56 -21.12 -5.53
CA SER A 109 -23.28 -21.95 -4.35
C SER A 109 -23.51 -21.21 -3.03
N GLY A 110 -23.37 -19.88 -3.03
CA GLY A 110 -23.36 -19.06 -1.83
C GLY A 110 -22.09 -19.18 -0.99
N GLU A 111 -21.12 -19.97 -1.43
CA GLU A 111 -19.86 -20.17 -0.74
C GLU A 111 -18.86 -19.07 -1.11
N TYR A 112 -18.18 -18.48 -0.12
CA TYR A 112 -17.17 -17.42 -0.30
C TYR A 112 -16.10 -17.79 -1.34
N ASP A 113 -15.65 -19.03 -1.33
CA ASP A 113 -14.58 -19.50 -2.22
C ASP A 113 -14.96 -19.43 -3.71
N ASP A 114 -16.26 -19.48 -4.01
CA ASP A 114 -16.77 -19.41 -5.39
C ASP A 114 -17.10 -17.98 -5.83
N PHE A 115 -17.05 -17.00 -4.94
CA PHE A 115 -17.31 -15.60 -5.29
C PHE A 115 -16.22 -15.05 -6.19
N ILE A 116 -16.59 -14.12 -7.06
CA ILE A 116 -15.65 -13.44 -7.97
C ILE A 116 -15.27 -12.08 -7.39
N ILE A 117 -13.98 -11.79 -7.37
CA ILE A 117 -13.46 -10.49 -6.94
C ILE A 117 -13.72 -9.47 -8.07
N LYS A 118 -14.71 -8.61 -7.88
CA LYS A 118 -15.16 -7.67 -8.93
C LYS A 118 -14.48 -6.32 -8.85
N ASP A 119 -14.28 -5.80 -7.66
CA ASP A 119 -13.67 -4.49 -7.46
C ASP A 119 -12.88 -4.45 -6.14
N HIS A 120 -11.66 -3.97 -6.23
CA HIS A 120 -10.74 -3.86 -5.10
C HIS A 120 -10.96 -2.62 -4.24
N SER A 121 -11.82 -1.70 -4.67
CA SER A 121 -12.13 -0.42 -4.01
C SER A 121 -13.51 -0.41 -3.33
N ALA A 122 -14.25 -1.52 -3.37
CA ALA A 122 -15.62 -1.62 -2.88
C ALA A 122 -16.56 -0.54 -3.47
N GLY A 123 -16.41 -0.26 -4.80
CA GLY A 123 -17.21 0.75 -5.49
C GLY A 123 -16.82 2.18 -5.13
N ASP A 124 -15.54 2.41 -4.85
CA ASP A 124 -15.02 3.69 -4.33
C ASP A 124 -15.74 4.12 -3.04
N ILE A 125 -15.94 3.15 -2.14
CA ILE A 125 -16.59 3.36 -0.84
C ILE A 125 -16.01 4.58 -0.12
N THR A 126 -16.87 5.39 0.49
CA THR A 126 -16.42 6.53 1.31
C THR A 126 -15.84 6.06 2.64
N THR A 127 -15.02 6.90 3.28
CA THR A 127 -14.44 6.56 4.60
C THR A 127 -15.53 6.40 5.65
N GLU A 128 -16.59 7.20 5.59
CA GLU A 128 -17.72 7.17 6.52
C GLU A 128 -18.55 5.87 6.41
N GLU A 129 -18.76 5.38 5.20
CA GLU A 129 -19.43 4.09 4.97
C GLU A 129 -18.53 2.92 5.40
N ALA A 130 -17.25 3.00 5.04
CA ALA A 130 -16.26 1.99 5.40
C ALA A 130 -16.09 1.86 6.92
N ASP A 131 -16.15 2.96 7.67
CA ASP A 131 -16.03 2.95 9.13
C ASP A 131 -17.14 2.12 9.79
N GLN A 132 -18.36 2.19 9.26
CA GLN A 132 -19.47 1.36 9.73
C GLN A 132 -19.23 -0.15 9.51
N LEU A 133 -18.65 -0.52 8.37
CA LEU A 133 -18.29 -1.90 8.08
C LEU A 133 -17.11 -2.38 8.95
N ILE A 134 -16.12 -1.53 9.15
CA ILE A 134 -14.99 -1.84 10.04
C ILE A 134 -15.45 -1.99 11.49
N GLU A 135 -16.46 -1.23 11.94
CA GLU A 135 -17.04 -1.43 13.27
C GLU A 135 -17.65 -2.83 13.41
N CYS A 136 -18.38 -3.31 12.39
CA CYS A 136 -18.89 -4.69 12.40
C CYS A 136 -17.74 -5.72 12.46
N ILE A 137 -16.64 -5.47 11.77
CA ILE A 137 -15.45 -6.32 11.83
C ILE A 137 -14.80 -6.27 13.22
N ARG A 138 -14.73 -5.10 13.85
CA ARG A 138 -14.25 -4.97 15.23
C ARG A 138 -15.07 -5.80 16.20
N GLU A 139 -16.38 -5.68 16.14
CA GLU A 139 -17.28 -6.46 16.99
C GLU A 139 -17.13 -7.98 16.80
N ALA A 140 -16.91 -8.42 15.55
CA ALA A 140 -16.82 -9.83 15.22
C ALA A 140 -15.45 -10.47 15.55
N PHE A 141 -14.37 -9.70 15.43
CA PHE A 141 -13.01 -10.26 15.39
C PHE A 141 -12.01 -9.65 16.37
N SER A 142 -12.26 -8.46 16.96
CA SER A 142 -11.34 -7.90 17.93
C SER A 142 -11.20 -8.79 19.15
N LYS A 143 -9.97 -8.95 19.62
CA LYS A 143 -9.58 -9.73 20.80
C LYS A 143 -8.52 -8.92 21.54
N GLU A 144 -8.07 -9.41 22.68
CA GLU A 144 -7.04 -8.75 23.49
C GLU A 144 -5.79 -8.35 22.68
N ASN A 145 -5.40 -9.17 21.70
CA ASN A 145 -4.21 -8.95 20.86
C ASN A 145 -4.54 -8.65 19.39
N ILE A 146 -5.80 -8.46 18.99
CA ILE A 146 -6.20 -8.16 17.61
C ILE A 146 -7.04 -6.90 17.60
N SER A 147 -6.60 -5.89 16.86
CA SER A 147 -7.29 -4.61 16.72
C SER A 147 -7.44 -4.23 15.25
N PHE A 148 -8.57 -3.59 14.91
CA PHE A 148 -8.84 -3.06 13.58
C PHE A 148 -8.97 -1.55 13.63
N TYR A 149 -8.39 -0.88 12.64
CA TYR A 149 -8.37 0.58 12.55
C TYR A 149 -8.89 1.02 11.19
N THR A 150 -9.80 1.97 11.21
CA THR A 150 -10.31 2.60 9.99
C THR A 150 -9.21 3.48 9.40
N GLY A 151 -8.91 3.25 8.12
CA GLY A 151 -8.02 4.09 7.34
C GLY A 151 -8.81 5.00 6.40
N THR A 152 -8.45 5.03 5.13
CA THR A 152 -9.11 5.89 4.13
C THR A 152 -9.80 5.04 3.08
N GLN A 153 -11.08 5.33 2.82
CA GLN A 153 -11.91 4.63 1.82
C GLN A 153 -11.90 3.11 2.06
N TYR A 154 -11.47 2.31 1.09
CA TYR A 154 -11.43 0.85 1.18
C TYR A 154 -10.20 0.28 1.90
N ARG A 155 -9.28 1.13 2.37
CA ARG A 155 -7.98 0.74 2.95
C ARG A 155 -7.97 0.93 4.45
N HIS A 156 -7.78 -0.14 5.20
CA HIS A 156 -7.80 -0.19 6.65
C HIS A 156 -6.60 -0.97 7.17
N CYS A 157 -6.45 -1.03 8.48
CA CYS A 157 -5.34 -1.70 9.12
C CYS A 157 -5.84 -2.65 10.21
N MET A 158 -5.21 -3.83 10.29
CA MET A 158 -5.32 -4.75 11.42
C MET A 158 -3.97 -4.88 12.07
N ILE A 159 -3.93 -4.84 13.39
CA ILE A 159 -2.74 -5.07 14.20
C ILE A 159 -2.94 -6.35 15.01
N ILE A 160 -1.94 -7.21 14.98
CA ILE A 160 -1.85 -8.37 15.88
C ILE A 160 -0.65 -8.11 16.81
N GLY A 161 -0.95 -7.89 18.09
CA GLY A 161 0.07 -7.65 19.11
C GLY A 161 0.84 -8.92 19.45
N GLU A 162 2.16 -8.79 19.64
CA GLU A 162 3.06 -9.90 19.97
C GLU A 162 2.96 -11.07 18.97
N GLY A 163 2.81 -10.72 17.67
CA GLY A 163 2.57 -11.67 16.61
C GLY A 163 3.85 -12.30 16.06
N ASP A 164 3.85 -13.62 15.94
CA ASP A 164 4.80 -14.37 15.09
C ASP A 164 3.97 -15.01 13.97
N ILE A 165 3.71 -14.24 12.92
CA ILE A 165 2.81 -14.62 11.82
C ILE A 165 3.62 -14.94 10.58
N GLU A 166 3.38 -16.12 10.02
CA GLU A 166 3.97 -16.57 8.76
C GLU A 166 2.85 -16.90 7.76
N CYS A 167 2.48 -15.90 6.96
CA CYS A 167 1.43 -16.05 5.97
C CYS A 167 1.66 -15.10 4.78
N SER A 168 1.45 -15.59 3.58
CA SER A 168 1.48 -14.79 2.36
C SER A 168 0.07 -14.47 1.88
N PHE A 169 -0.12 -13.25 1.37
CA PHE A 169 -1.41 -12.74 0.91
C PHE A 169 -1.30 -12.25 -0.52
N THR A 170 -2.38 -12.42 -1.27
CA THR A 170 -2.49 -11.86 -2.62
C THR A 170 -3.31 -10.58 -2.58
N PRO A 171 -2.76 -9.44 -3.06
CA PRO A 171 -3.52 -8.20 -3.11
C PRO A 171 -4.74 -8.29 -4.03
N PRO A 172 -5.92 -7.79 -3.63
CA PRO A 172 -7.14 -7.90 -4.44
C PRO A 172 -7.03 -7.27 -5.84
N HIS A 173 -6.26 -6.20 -5.99
CA HIS A 173 -6.08 -5.50 -7.26
C HIS A 173 -5.30 -6.30 -8.31
N ASP A 174 -4.57 -7.34 -7.89
CA ASP A 174 -3.82 -8.23 -8.81
C ASP A 174 -4.68 -9.38 -9.35
N VAL A 175 -5.89 -9.57 -8.78
CA VAL A 175 -6.70 -10.78 -9.00
C VAL A 175 -8.17 -10.47 -9.30
N LEU A 176 -8.44 -9.33 -9.91
CA LEU A 176 -9.78 -8.98 -10.38
C LEU A 176 -10.29 -10.02 -11.40
N GLU A 177 -11.61 -10.24 -11.40
CA GLU A 177 -12.30 -11.23 -12.23
C GLU A 177 -11.87 -12.69 -11.95
N ARG A 178 -11.32 -12.96 -10.75
CA ARG A 178 -10.90 -14.28 -10.29
C ARG A 178 -11.72 -14.75 -9.11
N ARG A 179 -11.76 -16.07 -8.89
CA ARG A 179 -12.43 -16.69 -7.76
C ARG A 179 -11.65 -16.40 -6.47
N ALA A 180 -12.35 -15.97 -5.42
CA ALA A 180 -11.74 -15.63 -4.12
C ALA A 180 -11.00 -16.83 -3.49
N GLY A 181 -11.56 -18.03 -3.60
CA GLY A 181 -10.98 -19.26 -3.05
C GLY A 181 -9.61 -19.65 -3.62
N ASP A 182 -9.30 -19.22 -4.84
CA ASP A 182 -8.01 -19.55 -5.48
C ASP A 182 -6.85 -18.70 -4.90
N TYR A 183 -7.18 -17.62 -4.19
CA TYR A 183 -6.22 -16.62 -3.66
C TYR A 183 -6.31 -16.44 -2.16
N LEU A 184 -6.80 -17.45 -1.45
CA LEU A 184 -6.76 -17.48 0.00
C LEU A 184 -5.33 -17.42 0.53
N PRO A 185 -5.13 -16.89 1.75
CA PRO A 185 -3.83 -16.84 2.40
C PRO A 185 -3.14 -18.20 2.45
N LYS A 186 -1.80 -18.23 2.36
CA LYS A 186 -0.99 -19.45 2.39
C LYS A 186 0.16 -19.33 3.36
N GLY A 187 0.37 -20.35 4.18
CA GLY A 187 1.46 -20.41 5.16
C GLY A 187 1.03 -21.08 6.44
N ARG A 188 1.88 -20.99 7.48
CA ARG A 188 1.63 -21.60 8.79
C ARG A 188 0.30 -21.15 9.40
N ASP A 189 -0.05 -19.88 9.24
CA ASP A 189 -1.23 -19.27 9.87
C ASP A 189 -2.42 -19.11 8.90
N GLU A 190 -2.40 -19.78 7.74
CA GLU A 190 -3.41 -19.67 6.68
C GLU A 190 -4.84 -19.93 7.17
N LYS A 191 -5.02 -20.91 8.07
CA LYS A 191 -6.35 -21.26 8.57
C LYS A 191 -7.00 -20.11 9.32
N PHE A 192 -6.25 -19.40 10.16
CA PHE A 192 -6.77 -18.28 10.93
C PHE A 192 -7.31 -17.18 10.02
N PHE A 193 -6.54 -16.78 9.01
CA PHE A 193 -6.93 -15.72 8.08
C PHE A 193 -8.04 -16.17 7.12
N THR A 194 -7.99 -17.42 6.66
CA THR A 194 -9.05 -17.99 5.80
C THR A 194 -10.39 -18.04 6.53
N ASP A 195 -10.41 -18.50 7.77
CA ASP A 195 -11.63 -18.55 8.58
C ASP A 195 -12.18 -17.13 8.85
N MET A 196 -11.30 -16.13 9.00
CA MET A 196 -11.70 -14.72 9.14
C MET A 196 -12.31 -14.17 7.85
N MET A 197 -11.74 -14.48 6.69
CA MET A 197 -12.23 -14.00 5.39
C MET A 197 -13.57 -14.63 4.99
N ARG A 198 -13.85 -15.85 5.43
CA ARG A 198 -15.09 -16.60 5.13
C ARG A 198 -16.26 -16.26 6.07
N LYS A 199 -16.00 -15.62 7.18
CA LYS A 199 -17.01 -15.26 8.19
C LYS A 199 -17.66 -13.92 7.90
#